data_0ea7bba87d1a0ec6cbf5de701527679b
#
_entry.id   0ea7bba87d1a0ec6cbf5de701527679b
#
_cell.length_a   1.000
_cell.length_b   1.000
_cell.length_c   1.000
_cell.angle_alpha   90.00
_cell.angle_beta   90.00
_cell.angle_gamma   90.00
#
_symmetry.space_group_name_H-M   'P 1'
#
loop_
_entity.id
_entity.type
_entity.pdbx_description
1 polymer ?
#
loop_
_entity_poly.entity_id
_entity_poly.type
_entity_poly.pdbx_seq_one_letter_code
_entity_poly.pdbx_strand_id
1 'polypeptide(L)'
;MRSCKAELWKNSAAIETASEAEPVCGSHEINLASSLPAHHITLDIDILRDGEAVGFEQFTLYRENTVMPEAAVGTVREETDRFILTTGNTSVAVSKKSGMIVSYTSCGQELLKEPMQLNAYRAPLDNDCNIRDDWKKVFADRLVPKIYQIESDGNCVTCFLAMGYSSYEPLYRAKITYTPCVHGVIVVLQAEINKKLRYLPRFGIRLFLRRDMEQLEYLGYGPRESYIDKRNSAKFGKYRSTVEEQYERCIRPQESGSHYGCERLTVSAAPATAPSLTVLAEQPFSFSYLGYTQEELSEKKHDWELVRAEANVLCVDYKMTGVGSQSCGPELLEEYKLSEKTIDFKIALISKQ
;
A
#
# COMPACT_ATOMS: atom_id res chain seq x y z
N MET A 1 11.79 29.52 -25.66
CA MET A 1 10.96 28.76 -26.62
C MET A 1 10.11 27.77 -25.86
N ARG A 2 8.86 27.57 -26.25
CA ARG A 2 8.03 26.48 -25.73
C ARG A 2 8.22 25.28 -26.63
N SER A 3 8.47 24.11 -26.09
CA SER A 3 8.60 22.87 -26.85
C SER A 3 7.79 21.77 -26.14
N CYS A 4 7.47 20.72 -26.87
CA CYS A 4 6.80 19.55 -26.34
C CYS A 4 7.67 18.32 -26.61
N LYS A 5 7.79 17.43 -25.66
CA LYS A 5 8.42 16.12 -25.79
C LYS A 5 7.37 15.05 -25.48
N ALA A 6 7.13 14.16 -26.43
CA ALA A 6 6.25 13.02 -26.22
C ALA A 6 7.07 11.74 -26.17
N GLU A 7 6.78 10.89 -25.20
CA GLU A 7 7.43 9.58 -25.02
C GLU A 7 6.38 8.49 -24.90
N LEU A 8 6.56 7.42 -25.66
CA LEU A 8 5.77 6.22 -25.55
C LEU A 8 6.51 5.22 -24.67
N TRP A 9 5.86 4.79 -23.61
CA TRP A 9 6.44 3.88 -22.65
C TRP A 9 5.73 2.53 -22.66
N LYS A 10 6.50 1.46 -22.62
CA LYS A 10 6.04 0.09 -22.51
C LYS A 10 6.73 -0.59 -21.34
N ASN A 11 5.95 -1.09 -20.36
CA ASN A 11 6.49 -1.73 -19.16
C ASN A 11 7.58 -0.89 -18.47
N SER A 12 7.39 0.45 -18.43
CA SER A 12 8.34 1.42 -17.86
C SER A 12 9.68 1.55 -18.61
N ALA A 13 9.70 1.24 -19.89
CA ALA A 13 10.82 1.54 -20.80
C ALA A 13 10.31 2.40 -21.96
N ALA A 14 10.99 3.51 -22.27
CA ALA A 14 10.67 4.33 -23.43
C ALA A 14 10.96 3.52 -24.71
N ILE A 15 9.99 3.47 -25.61
CA ILE A 15 10.11 2.75 -26.89
C ILE A 15 10.14 3.71 -28.09
N GLU A 16 9.60 4.92 -27.92
CA GLU A 16 9.60 5.96 -28.94
C GLU A 16 9.61 7.34 -28.28
N THR A 17 10.34 8.27 -28.85
CA THR A 17 10.42 9.66 -28.40
C THR A 17 10.27 10.58 -29.59
N ALA A 18 9.37 11.55 -29.49
CA ALA A 18 9.22 12.64 -30.45
C ALA A 18 9.37 13.98 -29.73
N SER A 19 10.09 14.94 -30.33
CA SER A 19 10.25 16.28 -29.78
C SER A 19 10.05 17.34 -30.87
N GLU A 20 9.33 18.41 -30.55
CA GLU A 20 9.09 19.53 -31.44
C GLU A 20 9.37 20.87 -30.77
N ALA A 21 9.86 21.85 -31.55
CA ALA A 21 10.30 23.16 -31.06
C ALA A 21 9.17 24.20 -30.93
N GLU A 22 7.98 23.94 -31.50
CA GLU A 22 6.83 24.84 -31.44
C GLU A 22 5.55 24.15 -31.02
N PRO A 23 4.60 24.84 -30.36
CA PRO A 23 3.32 24.24 -30.00
C PRO A 23 2.57 23.82 -31.25
N VAL A 24 2.40 22.53 -31.42
CA VAL A 24 1.86 21.92 -32.62
C VAL A 24 0.34 21.98 -32.62
N CYS A 25 -0.22 22.62 -33.60
CA CYS A 25 -1.56 22.33 -34.09
C CYS A 25 -1.44 21.27 -35.19
N GLY A 26 -1.49 19.99 -34.82
CA GLY A 26 -1.38 18.89 -35.76
C GLY A 26 -1.64 17.54 -35.11
N SER A 27 -1.84 16.53 -35.93
CA SER A 27 -1.95 15.13 -35.48
C SER A 27 -0.63 14.42 -35.79
N HIS A 28 -0.11 13.69 -34.78
CA HIS A 28 1.03 12.79 -34.93
C HIS A 28 0.55 11.34 -34.85
N GLU A 29 0.98 10.53 -35.80
CA GLU A 29 0.76 9.08 -35.72
C GLU A 29 1.99 8.42 -35.08
N ILE A 30 1.76 7.74 -33.96
CA ILE A 30 2.75 6.87 -33.32
C ILE A 30 2.39 5.42 -33.64
N ASN A 31 3.26 4.74 -34.40
CA ASN A 31 3.02 3.37 -34.80
C ASN A 31 3.46 2.40 -33.69
N LEU A 32 2.49 1.78 -33.01
CA LEU A 32 2.71 0.83 -31.92
C LEU A 32 3.06 -0.58 -32.39
N ALA A 33 3.73 -0.75 -33.52
CA ALA A 33 4.12 -2.06 -34.07
C ALA A 33 5.18 -2.76 -33.18
N SER A 34 4.80 -3.21 -31.99
CA SER A 34 5.64 -4.08 -31.18
C SER A 34 4.95 -5.42 -30.92
N SER A 35 5.59 -6.47 -31.35
CA SER A 35 5.16 -7.88 -31.23
C SER A 35 5.28 -8.48 -29.81
N LEU A 36 5.75 -7.71 -28.82
CA LEU A 36 5.92 -8.21 -27.46
C LEU A 36 4.68 -7.92 -26.59
N PRO A 37 4.22 -8.87 -25.78
CA PRO A 37 3.15 -8.63 -24.82
C PRO A 37 3.58 -7.53 -23.85
N ALA A 38 2.73 -6.53 -23.66
CA ALA A 38 2.95 -5.44 -22.73
C ALA A 38 1.94 -5.55 -21.60
N HIS A 39 2.41 -5.39 -20.37
CA HIS A 39 1.52 -5.31 -19.21
C HIS A 39 0.96 -3.89 -19.04
N HIS A 40 1.70 -2.89 -19.52
CA HIS A 40 1.31 -1.50 -19.39
C HIS A 40 1.92 -0.65 -20.52
N ILE A 41 1.12 0.21 -21.13
CA ILE A 41 1.56 1.16 -22.16
C ILE A 41 1.02 2.54 -21.79
N THR A 42 1.90 3.53 -21.66
CA THR A 42 1.53 4.93 -21.47
C THR A 42 2.14 5.81 -22.55
N LEU A 43 1.44 6.89 -22.88
CA LEU A 43 1.96 8.02 -23.62
C LEU A 43 2.18 9.15 -22.61
N ASP A 44 3.43 9.55 -22.46
CA ASP A 44 3.82 10.68 -21.62
C ASP A 44 4.13 11.88 -22.51
N ILE A 45 3.57 13.03 -22.19
CA ILE A 45 3.79 14.30 -22.87
C ILE A 45 4.34 15.30 -21.89
N ASP A 46 5.60 15.67 -22.02
CA ASP A 46 6.24 16.71 -21.22
C ASP A 46 6.18 18.06 -21.93
N ILE A 47 5.71 19.09 -21.23
CA ILE A 47 5.67 20.46 -21.70
C ILE A 47 6.97 21.14 -21.21
N LEU A 48 7.78 21.56 -22.18
CA LEU A 48 9.07 22.16 -21.89
C LEU A 48 9.03 23.69 -22.10
N ARG A 49 9.70 24.42 -21.21
CA ARG A 49 10.00 25.83 -21.34
C ARG A 49 11.49 26.03 -21.16
N ASP A 50 12.16 26.53 -22.21
CA ASP A 50 13.61 26.75 -22.24
C ASP A 50 14.42 25.46 -21.91
N GLY A 51 13.90 24.27 -22.31
CA GLY A 51 14.48 22.96 -22.06
C GLY A 51 14.14 22.32 -20.73
N GLU A 52 13.44 23.03 -19.85
CA GLU A 52 13.00 22.51 -18.55
C GLU A 52 11.52 22.09 -18.60
N ALA A 53 11.21 20.95 -17.99
CA ALA A 53 9.84 20.47 -17.88
C ALA A 53 9.04 21.36 -16.91
N VAL A 54 7.98 22.00 -17.39
CA VAL A 54 7.08 22.87 -16.61
C VAL A 54 5.70 22.24 -16.41
N GLY A 55 5.43 21.11 -17.04
CA GLY A 55 4.20 20.34 -16.88
C GLY A 55 4.27 19.05 -17.67
N PHE A 56 3.33 18.15 -17.42
CA PHE A 56 3.18 16.92 -18.17
C PHE A 56 1.73 16.46 -18.20
N GLU A 57 1.44 15.59 -19.18
CA GLU A 57 0.24 14.77 -19.23
C GLU A 57 0.63 13.32 -19.45
N GLN A 58 -0.11 12.39 -18.89
CA GLN A 58 0.11 10.96 -19.08
C GLN A 58 -1.20 10.28 -19.44
N PHE A 59 -1.19 9.55 -20.54
CA PHE A 59 -2.32 8.77 -21.03
C PHE A 59 -2.02 7.28 -20.95
N THR A 60 -2.87 6.52 -20.26
CA THR A 60 -2.81 5.07 -20.29
C THR A 60 -3.47 4.56 -21.55
N LEU A 61 -2.69 3.97 -22.46
CA LEU A 61 -3.17 3.39 -23.72
C LEU A 61 -3.58 1.92 -23.55
N TYR A 62 -2.86 1.19 -22.72
CA TYR A 62 -3.14 -0.19 -22.37
C TYR A 62 -2.71 -0.51 -20.94
N ARG A 63 -3.51 -1.27 -20.24
CA ARG A 63 -3.22 -1.75 -18.89
C ARG A 63 -3.79 -3.16 -18.74
N GLU A 64 -2.93 -4.11 -18.44
CA GLU A 64 -3.34 -5.46 -18.09
C GLU A 64 -3.79 -5.48 -16.63
N ASN A 65 -4.89 -6.17 -16.35
CA ASN A 65 -5.32 -6.36 -14.98
C ASN A 65 -4.32 -7.21 -14.19
N THR A 66 -4.07 -6.84 -12.95
CA THR A 66 -3.25 -7.66 -12.05
C THR A 66 -3.90 -9.03 -11.86
N VAL A 67 -3.17 -10.06 -12.24
CA VAL A 67 -3.62 -11.45 -12.04
C VAL A 67 -3.28 -11.86 -10.62
N MET A 68 -4.31 -12.08 -9.82
CA MET A 68 -4.16 -12.64 -8.48
C MET A 68 -3.75 -14.12 -8.58
N PRO A 69 -2.86 -14.60 -7.70
CA PRO A 69 -2.53 -16.02 -7.67
C PRO A 69 -3.78 -16.85 -7.34
N GLU A 70 -3.89 -18.00 -7.94
CA GLU A 70 -4.90 -18.98 -7.55
C GLU A 70 -4.58 -19.60 -6.19
N ALA A 71 -5.63 -20.03 -5.48
CA ALA A 71 -5.46 -20.85 -4.31
C ALA A 71 -4.68 -22.11 -4.69
N ALA A 72 -3.63 -22.41 -3.96
CA ALA A 72 -2.79 -23.58 -4.23
C ALA A 72 -3.13 -24.71 -3.26
N VAL A 73 -2.86 -25.94 -3.66
CA VAL A 73 -2.84 -27.08 -2.74
C VAL A 73 -1.71 -26.85 -1.76
N GLY A 74 -2.06 -26.29 -0.60
CA GLY A 74 -1.19 -26.10 0.56
C GLY A 74 -1.69 -26.95 1.71
N THR A 75 -0.91 -27.02 2.76
CA THR A 75 -1.34 -27.67 4.01
C THR A 75 -1.67 -26.60 5.04
N VAL A 76 -2.83 -26.75 5.69
CA VAL A 76 -3.16 -26.01 6.90
C VAL A 76 -3.07 -26.97 8.06
N ARG A 77 -2.09 -26.73 8.94
CA ARG A 77 -1.89 -27.51 10.16
C ARG A 77 -2.30 -26.69 11.38
N GLU A 78 -3.12 -27.29 12.21
CA GLU A 78 -3.51 -26.70 13.47
C GLU A 78 -2.52 -27.07 14.58
N GLU A 79 -2.06 -26.06 15.33
CA GLU A 79 -1.28 -26.18 16.55
C GLU A 79 -2.07 -25.64 17.74
N THR A 80 -1.51 -25.73 18.94
CA THR A 80 -2.18 -25.31 20.16
C THR A 80 -2.56 -23.83 20.13
N ASP A 81 -1.65 -22.96 19.65
CA ASP A 81 -1.76 -21.49 19.72
C ASP A 81 -1.86 -20.82 18.34
N ARG A 82 -1.72 -21.58 17.25
CA ARG A 82 -1.67 -21.05 15.88
C ARG A 82 -2.14 -22.06 14.84
N PHE A 83 -2.39 -21.54 13.63
CA PHE A 83 -2.49 -22.31 12.40
C PHE A 83 -1.27 -22.03 11.54
N ILE A 84 -0.73 -23.07 10.89
CA ILE A 84 0.41 -22.96 9.98
C ILE A 84 -0.05 -23.32 8.57
N LEU A 85 0.06 -22.37 7.67
CA LEU A 85 -0.22 -22.53 6.24
C LEU A 85 1.11 -22.71 5.52
N THR A 86 1.29 -23.79 4.78
CA THR A 86 2.55 -24.08 4.10
C THR A 86 2.31 -24.33 2.60
N THR A 87 3.10 -23.66 1.74
CA THR A 87 3.14 -23.85 0.29
C THR A 87 4.59 -23.78 -0.20
N GLY A 88 5.10 -24.87 -0.78
CA GLY A 88 6.49 -24.93 -1.20
C GLY A 88 7.45 -24.62 -0.04
N ASN A 89 8.30 -23.63 -0.23
CA ASN A 89 9.28 -23.17 0.77
C ASN A 89 8.76 -22.02 1.65
N THR A 90 7.47 -21.71 1.58
CA THR A 90 6.85 -20.62 2.35
C THR A 90 5.96 -21.20 3.45
N SER A 91 6.08 -20.66 4.66
CA SER A 91 5.27 -21.00 5.82
C SER A 91 4.74 -19.72 6.47
N VAL A 92 3.43 -19.67 6.71
CA VAL A 92 2.74 -18.53 7.33
C VAL A 92 2.01 -19.01 8.57
N ALA A 93 2.32 -18.42 9.72
CA ALA A 93 1.66 -18.75 10.99
C ALA A 93 0.63 -17.68 11.37
N VAL A 94 -0.61 -18.10 11.63
CA VAL A 94 -1.72 -17.26 12.08
C VAL A 94 -2.04 -17.58 13.53
N SER A 95 -1.90 -16.62 14.42
CA SER A 95 -2.16 -16.77 15.85
C SER A 95 -3.65 -16.94 16.16
N LYS A 96 -4.00 -17.94 16.95
CA LYS A 96 -5.36 -18.12 17.46
C LYS A 96 -5.78 -17.02 18.44
N LYS A 97 -4.82 -16.38 19.11
CA LYS A 97 -5.07 -15.33 20.10
C LYS A 97 -5.41 -13.99 19.43
N SER A 98 -4.73 -13.64 18.34
CA SER A 98 -4.90 -12.33 17.68
C SER A 98 -5.60 -12.41 16.33
N GLY A 99 -5.67 -13.60 15.70
CA GLY A 99 -6.14 -13.77 14.33
C GLY A 99 -5.19 -13.18 13.26
N MET A 100 -3.99 -12.76 13.67
CA MET A 100 -3.02 -12.09 12.79
C MET A 100 -1.89 -13.03 12.40
N ILE A 101 -1.24 -12.73 11.26
CA ILE A 101 0.02 -13.39 10.89
C ILE A 101 1.09 -13.00 11.91
N VAL A 102 1.70 -13.99 12.53
CA VAL A 102 2.75 -13.80 13.55
C VAL A 102 4.13 -14.28 13.08
N SER A 103 4.17 -15.00 11.96
CA SER A 103 5.40 -15.42 11.30
C SER A 103 5.14 -15.59 9.81
N TYR A 104 6.07 -15.15 9.00
CA TYR A 104 6.09 -15.37 7.57
C TYR A 104 7.50 -15.79 7.16
N THR A 105 7.69 -17.08 6.97
CA THR A 105 8.99 -17.66 6.65
C THR A 105 9.06 -18.01 5.17
N SER A 106 10.14 -17.64 4.50
CA SER A 106 10.44 -18.04 3.13
C SER A 106 11.85 -18.61 3.07
N CYS A 107 11.97 -19.80 2.49
CA CYS A 107 13.25 -20.51 2.38
C CYS A 107 14.02 -20.59 3.70
N GLY A 108 13.30 -20.80 4.80
CA GLY A 108 13.85 -20.90 6.15
C GLY A 108 14.21 -19.55 6.80
N GLN A 109 13.94 -18.43 6.14
CA GLN A 109 14.19 -17.09 6.69
C GLN A 109 12.87 -16.42 7.08
N GLU A 110 12.80 -15.92 8.32
CA GLU A 110 11.67 -15.10 8.78
C GLU A 110 11.71 -13.72 8.14
N LEU A 111 10.60 -13.24 7.61
CA LEU A 111 10.48 -11.93 7.00
C LEU A 111 9.90 -10.88 7.95
N LEU A 112 9.08 -11.31 8.91
CA LEU A 112 8.49 -10.41 9.91
C LEU A 112 9.41 -10.24 11.11
N LYS A 113 9.48 -9.03 11.62
CA LYS A 113 10.10 -8.71 12.90
C LYS A 113 9.07 -8.74 14.04
N GLU A 114 7.83 -8.33 13.73
CA GLU A 114 6.69 -8.27 14.64
C GLU A 114 5.43 -8.78 13.95
N PRO A 115 4.40 -9.20 14.71
CA PRO A 115 3.13 -9.62 14.14
C PRO A 115 2.47 -8.57 13.24
N MET A 116 1.82 -9.03 12.17
CA MET A 116 0.93 -8.20 11.36
C MET A 116 -0.12 -7.53 12.25
N GLN A 117 -0.53 -6.33 11.88
CA GLN A 117 -1.62 -5.61 12.51
C GLN A 117 -2.64 -5.16 11.45
N LEU A 118 -3.92 -5.09 11.84
CA LEU A 118 -4.91 -4.35 11.07
C LEU A 118 -4.69 -2.86 11.30
N ASN A 119 -4.85 -2.07 10.24
CA ASN A 119 -4.54 -0.66 10.28
C ASN A 119 -5.75 0.20 9.86
N ALA A 120 -6.14 1.12 10.72
CA ALA A 120 -7.21 2.08 10.45
C ALA A 120 -6.84 3.50 10.93
N TYR A 121 -5.54 3.77 11.10
CA TYR A 121 -5.01 5.02 11.62
C TYR A 121 -3.80 5.49 10.82
N ARG A 122 -3.61 6.82 10.71
CA ARG A 122 -2.39 7.47 10.23
C ARG A 122 -1.95 8.55 11.21
N ALA A 123 -0.68 8.90 11.18
CA ALA A 123 -0.20 10.09 11.89
C ALA A 123 -0.90 11.33 11.30
N PRO A 124 -1.66 12.09 12.12
CA PRO A 124 -2.44 13.21 11.60
C PRO A 124 -1.55 14.27 10.95
N LEU A 125 -1.97 14.74 9.78
CA LEU A 125 -1.37 15.92 9.15
C LEU A 125 -1.92 17.20 9.79
N ASP A 126 -1.29 18.35 9.48
CA ASP A 126 -1.82 19.65 9.86
C ASP A 126 -3.22 19.90 9.25
N ASN A 127 -3.47 19.36 8.06
CA ASN A 127 -4.77 19.38 7.39
C ASN A 127 -5.84 18.54 8.11
N ASP A 128 -5.46 17.58 8.96
CA ASP A 128 -6.39 16.77 9.75
C ASP A 128 -6.84 17.47 11.05
N CYS A 129 -6.55 18.76 11.24
CA CYS A 129 -6.79 19.50 12.50
C CYS A 129 -8.21 19.37 13.08
N ASN A 130 -9.23 19.24 12.23
CA ASN A 130 -10.62 19.09 12.64
C ASN A 130 -11.01 17.62 12.83
N ILE A 131 -10.66 16.75 11.87
CA ILE A 131 -11.13 15.35 11.85
C ILE A 131 -10.37 14.45 12.83
N ARG A 132 -9.11 14.77 13.15
CA ARG A 132 -8.28 13.97 14.08
C ARG A 132 -8.94 13.78 15.45
N ASP A 133 -9.73 14.76 15.90
CA ASP A 133 -10.42 14.67 17.17
C ASP A 133 -11.58 13.66 17.12
N ASP A 134 -12.24 13.53 15.96
CA ASP A 134 -13.26 12.50 15.75
C ASP A 134 -12.62 11.09 15.70
N TRP A 135 -11.44 10.95 15.08
CA TRP A 135 -10.68 9.68 15.11
C TRP A 135 -10.26 9.30 16.54
N LYS A 136 -9.83 10.28 17.36
CA LYS A 136 -9.50 10.05 18.76
C LYS A 136 -10.71 9.66 19.62
N LYS A 137 -11.89 10.26 19.38
CA LYS A 137 -13.13 9.92 20.10
C LYS A 137 -13.53 8.45 19.91
N VAL A 138 -13.19 7.85 18.76
CA VAL A 138 -13.44 6.43 18.47
C VAL A 138 -12.20 5.55 18.70
N PHE A 139 -11.15 6.11 19.28
CA PHE A 139 -9.89 5.41 19.61
C PHE A 139 -9.21 4.76 18.41
N ALA A 140 -9.29 5.38 17.23
CA ALA A 140 -8.69 4.83 16.01
C ALA A 140 -7.16 4.65 16.11
N ASP A 141 -6.50 5.41 16.98
CA ASP A 141 -5.06 5.39 17.26
C ASP A 141 -4.61 4.24 18.20
N ARG A 142 -5.54 3.49 18.79
CA ARG A 142 -5.23 2.46 19.82
C ARG A 142 -6.15 1.25 19.78
N LEU A 143 -6.52 0.83 18.60
CA LEU A 143 -7.40 -0.31 18.40
C LEU A 143 -6.73 -1.63 18.79
N VAL A 144 -7.49 -2.49 19.44
CA VAL A 144 -7.08 -3.83 19.86
C VAL A 144 -8.05 -4.86 19.27
N PRO A 145 -7.58 -5.98 18.70
CA PRO A 145 -8.44 -7.03 18.20
C PRO A 145 -9.10 -7.81 19.33
N LYS A 146 -10.40 -8.05 19.20
CA LYS A 146 -11.14 -9.00 20.01
C LYS A 146 -11.62 -10.11 19.09
N ILE A 147 -11.07 -11.31 19.26
CA ILE A 147 -11.44 -12.49 18.49
C ILE A 147 -12.74 -13.07 19.04
N TYR A 148 -13.70 -13.36 18.16
CA TYR A 148 -14.92 -14.08 18.46
C TYR A 148 -14.85 -15.54 18.06
N GLN A 149 -14.24 -15.81 16.90
CA GLN A 149 -14.09 -17.15 16.35
C GLN A 149 -12.86 -17.18 15.44
N ILE A 150 -12.14 -18.28 15.49
CA ILE A 150 -11.10 -18.60 14.50
C ILE A 150 -11.16 -20.10 14.24
N GLU A 151 -11.19 -20.49 12.99
CA GLU A 151 -11.36 -21.87 12.55
C GLU A 151 -10.65 -22.14 11.24
N SER A 152 -10.46 -23.42 10.94
CA SER A 152 -9.95 -23.87 9.64
C SER A 152 -10.82 -25.02 9.12
N ASP A 153 -11.08 -25.01 7.82
CA ASP A 153 -11.68 -26.13 7.09
C ASP A 153 -10.64 -27.05 6.44
N GLY A 154 -9.37 -26.86 6.76
CA GLY A 154 -8.23 -27.58 6.17
C GLY A 154 -7.67 -26.95 4.89
N ASN A 155 -8.40 -26.03 4.24
CA ASN A 155 -7.97 -25.30 3.04
C ASN A 155 -7.62 -23.84 3.33
N CYS A 156 -8.31 -23.25 4.29
CA CYS A 156 -8.07 -21.87 4.71
C CYS A 156 -8.25 -21.71 6.23
N VAL A 157 -7.83 -20.57 6.74
CA VAL A 157 -8.09 -20.13 8.13
C VAL A 157 -8.98 -18.92 8.09
N THR A 158 -10.11 -18.96 8.79
CA THR A 158 -11.07 -17.85 8.88
C THR A 158 -11.13 -17.33 10.32
N CYS A 159 -11.01 -16.02 10.48
CA CYS A 159 -11.07 -15.34 11.76
C CYS A 159 -12.18 -14.28 11.75
N PHE A 160 -13.06 -14.30 12.77
CA PHE A 160 -14.06 -13.27 13.02
C PHE A 160 -13.64 -12.45 14.24
N LEU A 161 -13.54 -11.15 14.07
CA LEU A 161 -13.06 -10.25 15.11
C LEU A 161 -13.75 -8.90 15.08
N ALA A 162 -13.56 -8.13 16.14
CA ALA A 162 -13.84 -6.71 16.17
C ALA A 162 -12.57 -5.93 16.55
N MET A 163 -12.40 -4.78 15.95
CA MET A 163 -11.37 -3.82 16.30
C MET A 163 -11.97 -2.69 17.11
N GLY A 164 -11.51 -2.53 18.33
CA GLY A 164 -12.05 -1.55 19.27
C GLY A 164 -11.08 -1.24 20.39
N TYR A 165 -11.52 -0.44 21.36
CA TYR A 165 -10.75 -0.09 22.53
C TYR A 165 -11.58 -0.30 23.79
N SER A 166 -11.05 -1.13 24.72
CA SER A 166 -11.73 -1.42 25.99
C SER A 166 -13.18 -1.90 25.81
N SER A 167 -14.14 -1.30 26.54
CA SER A 167 -15.57 -1.61 26.51
C SER A 167 -16.38 -0.73 25.54
N TYR A 168 -15.69 0.11 24.75
CA TYR A 168 -16.38 0.94 23.76
C TYR A 168 -16.89 0.12 22.58
N GLU A 169 -17.89 0.68 21.88
CA GLU A 169 -18.37 0.11 20.64
C GLU A 169 -17.22 -0.03 19.62
N PRO A 170 -17.05 -1.20 19.02
CA PRO A 170 -15.97 -1.39 18.05
C PRO A 170 -15.99 -0.39 16.90
N LEU A 171 -14.83 0.06 16.46
CA LEU A 171 -14.68 0.89 15.28
C LEU A 171 -15.13 0.13 14.03
N TYR A 172 -14.80 -1.16 13.96
CA TYR A 172 -15.29 -2.05 12.92
C TYR A 172 -15.27 -3.52 13.36
N ARG A 173 -16.07 -4.33 12.66
CA ARG A 173 -16.04 -5.80 12.73
C ARG A 173 -15.44 -6.33 11.45
N ALA A 174 -14.66 -7.39 11.53
CA ALA A 174 -14.01 -7.93 10.35
C ALA A 174 -14.06 -9.47 10.33
N LYS A 175 -14.09 -9.98 9.11
CA LYS A 175 -13.78 -11.37 8.77
C LYS A 175 -12.48 -11.35 7.98
N ILE A 176 -11.49 -12.11 8.42
CA ILE A 176 -10.23 -12.31 7.71
C ILE A 176 -10.14 -13.76 7.30
N THR A 177 -9.86 -13.99 6.02
CA THR A 177 -9.61 -15.34 5.50
C THR A 177 -8.21 -15.42 4.93
N TYR A 178 -7.44 -16.40 5.38
CA TYR A 178 -6.09 -16.72 4.94
C TYR A 178 -6.13 -18.00 4.12
N THR A 179 -5.82 -17.91 2.84
CA THR A 179 -5.82 -19.06 1.92
C THR A 179 -4.43 -19.27 1.35
N PRO A 180 -3.83 -20.46 1.46
CA PRO A 180 -2.55 -20.74 0.82
C PRO A 180 -2.63 -20.49 -0.70
N CYS A 181 -1.58 -19.89 -1.25
CA CYS A 181 -1.39 -19.74 -2.69
C CYS A 181 0.05 -20.09 -3.07
N VAL A 182 0.37 -20.17 -4.35
CA VAL A 182 1.74 -20.48 -4.80
C VAL A 182 2.73 -19.48 -4.20
N HIS A 183 3.66 -19.99 -3.38
CA HIS A 183 4.69 -19.24 -2.65
C HIS A 183 4.16 -18.19 -1.65
N GLY A 184 2.96 -18.37 -1.09
CA GLY A 184 2.47 -17.41 -0.14
C GLY A 184 1.05 -17.62 0.37
N VAL A 185 0.38 -16.52 0.68
CA VAL A 185 -0.96 -16.50 1.23
C VAL A 185 -1.81 -15.39 0.60
N ILE A 186 -3.04 -15.73 0.25
CA ILE A 186 -4.09 -14.76 -0.07
C ILE A 186 -4.76 -14.36 1.25
N VAL A 187 -4.89 -13.06 1.47
CA VAL A 187 -5.59 -12.48 2.63
C VAL A 187 -6.79 -11.73 2.11
N VAL A 188 -7.98 -12.14 2.55
CA VAL A 188 -9.25 -11.45 2.27
C VAL A 188 -9.72 -10.80 3.57
N LEU A 189 -9.79 -9.48 3.58
CA LEU A 189 -10.22 -8.66 4.71
C LEU A 189 -11.56 -8.02 4.38
N GLN A 190 -12.63 -8.55 4.96
CA GLN A 190 -14.00 -8.01 4.86
C GLN A 190 -14.35 -7.29 6.14
N ALA A 191 -14.81 -6.04 6.06
CA ALA A 191 -15.09 -5.25 7.25
C ALA A 191 -16.41 -4.47 7.15
N GLU A 192 -17.07 -4.35 8.31
CA GLU A 192 -18.21 -3.48 8.53
C GLU A 192 -17.82 -2.35 9.49
N ILE A 193 -17.77 -1.12 8.96
CA ILE A 193 -17.33 0.07 9.68
C ILE A 193 -18.49 0.66 10.48
N ASN A 194 -18.21 1.11 11.70
CA ASN A 194 -19.19 1.80 12.55
C ASN A 194 -19.79 3.01 11.83
N LYS A 195 -21.12 3.02 11.74
CA LYS A 195 -21.88 4.04 11.01
C LYS A 195 -21.76 5.44 11.62
N LYS A 196 -21.38 5.55 12.90
CA LYS A 196 -21.20 6.84 13.59
C LYS A 196 -19.94 7.58 13.15
N LEU A 197 -18.94 6.86 12.61
CA LEU A 197 -17.75 7.49 12.08
C LEU A 197 -18.05 8.10 10.71
N ARG A 198 -17.63 9.34 10.50
CA ARG A 198 -17.80 10.02 9.20
C ARG A 198 -16.97 9.30 8.12
N TYR A 199 -15.67 9.21 8.31
CA TYR A 199 -14.74 8.49 7.43
C TYR A 199 -13.46 8.10 8.19
N LEU A 200 -12.82 7.04 7.70
CA LEU A 200 -11.55 6.55 8.24
C LEU A 200 -10.35 7.32 7.64
N PRO A 201 -9.24 7.49 8.37
CA PRO A 201 -8.01 8.04 7.80
C PRO A 201 -7.40 7.11 6.76
N ARG A 202 -7.38 5.81 7.02
CA ARG A 202 -6.95 4.72 6.12
C ARG A 202 -7.58 3.40 6.57
N PHE A 203 -7.50 2.38 5.71
CA PHE A 203 -7.91 1.03 6.06
C PHE A 203 -7.07 -0.01 5.32
N GLY A 204 -6.47 -0.93 6.07
CA GLY A 204 -5.63 -1.98 5.51
C GLY A 204 -4.91 -2.82 6.55
N ILE A 205 -3.71 -3.25 6.22
CA ILE A 205 -2.82 -4.01 7.11
C ILE A 205 -1.49 -3.29 7.28
N ARG A 206 -0.79 -3.61 8.36
CA ARG A 206 0.55 -3.15 8.68
C ARG A 206 1.44 -4.35 8.94
N LEU A 207 2.54 -4.45 8.19
CA LEU A 207 3.56 -5.49 8.33
C LEU A 207 4.84 -4.85 8.87
N PHE A 208 5.44 -5.50 9.84
CA PHE A 208 6.71 -5.10 10.43
C PHE A 208 7.79 -6.03 9.89
N LEU A 209 8.47 -5.59 8.86
CA LEU A 209 9.47 -6.39 8.15
C LEU A 209 10.84 -6.24 8.77
N ARG A 210 11.71 -7.22 8.54
CA ARG A 210 13.11 -7.15 8.95
C ARG A 210 13.74 -5.86 8.44
N ARG A 211 14.62 -5.29 9.24
CA ARG A 211 15.24 -3.99 8.99
C ARG A 211 16.18 -3.98 7.77
N ASP A 212 16.73 -5.15 7.42
CA ASP A 212 17.58 -5.33 6.23
C ASP A 212 16.80 -5.39 4.90
N MET A 213 15.46 -5.51 4.95
CA MET A 213 14.60 -5.43 3.77
C MET A 213 14.35 -3.97 3.40
N GLU A 214 15.38 -3.27 2.89
CA GLU A 214 15.34 -1.83 2.65
C GLU A 214 14.99 -1.45 1.21
N GLN A 215 15.06 -2.41 0.28
CA GLN A 215 14.81 -2.15 -1.14
C GLN A 215 13.34 -2.35 -1.48
N LEU A 216 12.80 -1.47 -2.33
CA LEU A 216 11.45 -1.64 -2.87
C LEU A 216 11.41 -1.36 -4.37
N GLU A 217 10.56 -2.12 -5.05
CA GLU A 217 10.17 -1.92 -6.44
C GLU A 217 8.65 -1.94 -6.51
N TYR A 218 8.04 -0.93 -7.12
CA TYR A 218 6.59 -0.87 -7.24
C TYR A 218 6.13 -0.41 -8.62
N LEU A 219 4.91 -0.79 -8.97
CA LEU A 219 4.16 -0.31 -10.12
C LEU A 219 2.98 0.52 -9.59
N GLY A 220 3.02 1.82 -9.76
CA GLY A 220 2.06 2.77 -9.19
C GLY A 220 2.43 4.20 -9.50
N TYR A 221 1.75 5.17 -8.87
CA TYR A 221 2.10 6.59 -9.02
C TYR A 221 3.34 6.96 -8.21
N GLY A 222 4.32 7.58 -8.87
CA GLY A 222 5.61 7.98 -8.29
C GLY A 222 6.38 8.99 -9.15
N PRO A 223 7.70 9.16 -8.91
CA PRO A 223 8.53 8.49 -7.89
C PRO A 223 8.33 9.01 -6.46
N ARG A 224 7.78 10.23 -6.29
CA ARG A 224 7.50 10.83 -4.98
C ARG A 224 6.16 10.37 -4.43
N GLU A 225 5.88 10.71 -3.18
CA GLU A 225 4.61 10.41 -2.54
C GLU A 225 3.40 10.88 -3.36
N SER A 226 2.35 10.10 -3.31
CA SER A 226 1.08 10.40 -3.97
C SER A 226 -0.10 9.91 -3.14
N TYR A 227 -1.18 10.67 -3.17
CA TYR A 227 -2.43 10.38 -2.46
C TYR A 227 -3.59 10.53 -3.44
N ILE A 228 -4.76 10.06 -3.06
CA ILE A 228 -5.95 10.11 -3.92
C ILE A 228 -6.26 11.52 -4.44
N ASP A 229 -5.97 12.55 -3.65
CA ASP A 229 -6.19 13.98 -3.95
C ASP A 229 -4.89 14.76 -4.23
N LYS A 230 -3.72 14.11 -4.12
CA LYS A 230 -2.39 14.70 -4.35
C LYS A 230 -1.55 13.77 -5.24
N ARG A 231 -1.87 13.71 -6.52
CA ARG A 231 -1.21 12.81 -7.48
C ARG A 231 -0.89 13.43 -8.84
N ASN A 232 -1.33 14.65 -9.10
CA ASN A 232 -1.13 15.29 -10.40
C ASN A 232 0.34 15.60 -10.74
N SER A 233 1.23 15.54 -9.75
CA SER A 233 2.68 15.64 -9.93
C SER A 233 3.37 14.29 -10.11
N ALA A 234 2.65 13.18 -10.06
CA ALA A 234 3.16 11.82 -10.17
C ALA A 234 2.72 11.18 -11.49
N LYS A 235 3.63 10.44 -12.12
CA LYS A 235 3.35 9.59 -13.26
C LYS A 235 3.14 8.15 -12.81
N PHE A 236 2.25 7.42 -13.47
CA PHE A 236 2.14 5.99 -13.26
C PHE A 236 3.30 5.27 -13.96
N GLY A 237 4.01 4.44 -13.23
CA GLY A 237 5.18 3.75 -13.77
C GLY A 237 5.77 2.73 -12.79
N LYS A 238 6.89 2.14 -13.22
CA LYS A 238 7.68 1.22 -12.40
C LYS A 238 8.83 1.99 -11.76
N TYR A 239 8.89 1.97 -10.44
CA TYR A 239 9.87 2.69 -9.65
C TYR A 239 10.64 1.77 -8.72
N ARG A 240 11.87 2.17 -8.42
CA ARG A 240 12.72 1.58 -7.38
C ARG A 240 13.13 2.66 -6.40
N SER A 241 13.19 2.29 -5.13
CA SER A 241 13.57 3.20 -4.05
C SER A 241 14.02 2.40 -2.82
N THR A 242 14.32 3.12 -1.76
CA THR A 242 14.68 2.55 -0.46
C THR A 242 13.76 3.09 0.63
N VAL A 243 13.70 2.40 1.77
CA VAL A 243 12.93 2.86 2.94
C VAL A 243 13.33 4.28 3.36
N GLU A 244 14.60 4.61 3.27
CA GLU A 244 15.09 5.95 3.63
C GLU A 244 14.60 7.04 2.66
N GLU A 245 14.58 6.75 1.36
CA GLU A 245 14.11 7.67 0.33
C GLU A 245 12.60 7.88 0.32
N GLN A 246 11.85 6.99 0.99
CA GLN A 246 10.39 7.09 1.10
C GLN A 246 9.93 8.08 2.16
N TYR A 247 10.79 8.45 3.10
CA TYR A 247 10.42 9.38 4.15
C TYR A 247 10.53 10.83 3.67
N GLU A 248 9.41 11.52 3.57
CA GLU A 248 9.35 12.96 3.29
C GLU A 248 9.48 13.74 4.61
N ARG A 249 10.56 14.50 4.74
CA ARG A 249 10.86 15.25 5.97
C ARG A 249 9.91 16.43 6.13
N CYS A 250 9.19 16.44 7.25
CA CYS A 250 8.36 17.56 7.68
C CYS A 250 8.92 18.12 8.99
N ILE A 251 8.83 19.43 9.20
CA ILE A 251 9.27 20.09 10.45
C ILE A 251 8.60 19.41 11.65
N ARG A 252 7.29 19.16 11.56
CA ARG A 252 6.53 18.32 12.46
C ARG A 252 6.24 16.99 11.80
N PRO A 253 6.67 15.86 12.40
CA PRO A 253 6.39 14.54 11.87
C PRO A 253 4.90 14.30 11.69
N GLN A 254 4.55 13.67 10.57
CA GLN A 254 3.17 13.39 10.16
C GLN A 254 3.17 12.26 9.12
N GLU A 255 1.99 11.82 8.67
CA GLU A 255 1.87 10.87 7.56
C GLU A 255 2.62 11.38 6.33
N SER A 256 3.44 10.53 5.74
CA SER A 256 4.21 10.83 4.53
C SER A 256 4.58 9.54 3.78
N GLY A 257 5.12 9.68 2.56
CA GLY A 257 5.68 8.59 1.78
C GLY A 257 4.65 7.56 1.31
N SER A 258 3.37 7.91 1.20
CA SER A 258 2.38 7.01 0.62
C SER A 258 2.41 7.05 -0.90
N HIS A 259 2.12 5.92 -1.54
CA HIS A 259 1.97 5.78 -2.99
C HIS A 259 0.57 5.28 -3.33
N TYR A 260 -0.16 6.11 -4.06
CA TYR A 260 -1.52 5.83 -4.50
C TYR A 260 -1.55 4.95 -5.75
N GLY A 261 -2.62 4.14 -5.89
CA GLY A 261 -2.91 3.41 -7.11
C GLY A 261 -1.84 2.37 -7.48
N CYS A 262 -1.20 1.77 -6.48
CA CYS A 262 -0.22 0.72 -6.67
C CYS A 262 -0.89 -0.59 -7.09
N GLU A 263 -0.31 -1.28 -8.06
CA GLU A 263 -0.77 -2.58 -8.52
C GLU A 263 0.08 -3.73 -8.01
N ARG A 264 1.36 -3.43 -7.80
CA ARG A 264 2.35 -4.39 -7.35
C ARG A 264 3.43 -3.68 -6.57
N LEU A 265 3.79 -4.26 -5.43
CA LEU A 265 4.91 -3.84 -4.61
C LEU A 265 5.77 -5.07 -4.31
N THR A 266 7.07 -4.96 -4.45
CA THR A 266 8.04 -5.96 -4.00
C THR A 266 9.04 -5.28 -3.08
N VAL A 267 9.24 -5.85 -1.90
CA VAL A 267 10.25 -5.41 -0.92
C VAL A 267 11.27 -6.53 -0.71
N SER A 268 12.53 -6.19 -0.58
CA SER A 268 13.63 -7.16 -0.49
C SER A 268 14.80 -6.65 0.32
N ALA A 269 15.61 -7.59 0.81
CA ALA A 269 16.94 -7.32 1.33
C ALA A 269 17.98 -7.37 0.19
N ALA A 270 19.15 -6.80 0.42
CA ALA A 270 20.32 -7.05 -0.40
C ALA A 270 21.10 -8.27 0.16
N PRO A 271 21.73 -9.11 -0.69
CA PRO A 271 21.73 -9.11 -2.16
C PRO A 271 20.39 -9.60 -2.77
N ALA A 272 20.22 -9.45 -4.08
CA ALA A 272 19.00 -9.84 -4.81
C ALA A 272 18.61 -11.33 -4.70
N THR A 273 19.48 -12.18 -4.17
CA THR A 273 19.23 -13.59 -3.85
C THR A 273 18.53 -13.80 -2.50
N ALA A 274 18.36 -12.73 -1.71
CA ALA A 274 17.62 -12.80 -0.46
C ALA A 274 16.11 -12.92 -0.74
N PRO A 275 15.34 -13.56 0.15
CA PRO A 275 13.90 -13.63 0.01
C PRO A 275 13.27 -12.25 -0.11
N SER A 276 12.31 -12.12 -1.01
CA SER A 276 11.51 -10.92 -1.21
C SER A 276 10.06 -11.17 -0.82
N LEU A 277 9.35 -10.12 -0.47
CA LEU A 277 7.90 -10.12 -0.28
C LEU A 277 7.25 -9.27 -1.36
N THR A 278 6.40 -9.89 -2.18
CA THR A 278 5.59 -9.20 -3.19
C THR A 278 4.15 -9.11 -2.70
N VAL A 279 3.61 -7.91 -2.76
CA VAL A 279 2.20 -7.61 -2.51
C VAL A 279 1.50 -7.40 -3.84
N LEU A 280 0.43 -8.14 -4.07
CA LEU A 280 -0.53 -7.94 -5.16
C LEU A 280 -1.91 -7.71 -4.54
N ALA A 281 -2.77 -6.96 -5.22
CA ALA A 281 -4.17 -6.82 -4.82
C ALA A 281 -5.10 -6.98 -6.01
N GLU A 282 -6.35 -7.38 -5.76
CA GLU A 282 -7.38 -7.52 -6.80
C GLU A 282 -7.75 -6.17 -7.43
N GLN A 283 -7.57 -5.10 -6.67
CA GLN A 283 -7.75 -3.71 -7.08
C GLN A 283 -6.52 -2.88 -6.69
N PRO A 284 -6.26 -1.75 -7.37
CA PRO A 284 -5.17 -0.87 -6.98
C PRO A 284 -5.27 -0.46 -5.51
N PHE A 285 -4.15 -0.49 -4.82
CA PHE A 285 -4.02 -0.21 -3.40
C PHE A 285 -3.10 1.00 -3.15
N SER A 286 -3.07 1.51 -1.93
CA SER A 286 -2.04 2.44 -1.50
C SER A 286 -1.06 1.75 -0.57
N PHE A 287 0.19 2.20 -0.55
CA PHE A 287 1.17 1.72 0.42
C PHE A 287 2.05 2.85 0.94
N SER A 288 2.61 2.68 2.13
CA SER A 288 3.76 3.43 2.63
C SER A 288 4.76 2.45 3.24
N TYR A 289 6.08 2.71 3.07
CA TYR A 289 7.14 1.84 3.58
C TYR A 289 8.23 2.67 4.25
N LEU A 290 8.15 2.81 5.56
CA LEU A 290 8.95 3.74 6.35
C LEU A 290 9.75 3.03 7.45
N GLY A 291 10.83 3.68 7.89
CA GLY A 291 11.57 3.27 9.10
C GLY A 291 10.94 3.72 10.41
N TYR A 292 9.74 4.30 10.39
CA TYR A 292 9.05 4.86 11.54
C TYR A 292 7.64 4.29 11.66
N THR A 293 7.14 4.15 12.89
CA THR A 293 5.74 3.80 13.13
C THR A 293 4.86 5.05 13.09
N GLN A 294 3.57 4.85 12.88
CA GLN A 294 2.58 5.94 12.93
C GLN A 294 2.50 6.58 14.31
N GLU A 295 2.71 5.79 15.35
CA GLU A 295 2.74 6.22 16.74
C GLU A 295 3.92 7.17 16.95
N GLU A 296 5.12 6.78 16.51
CA GLU A 296 6.32 7.62 16.60
C GLU A 296 6.11 8.95 15.87
N LEU A 297 5.61 8.91 14.61
CA LEU A 297 5.30 10.12 13.85
C LEU A 297 4.25 11.01 14.51
N SER A 298 3.26 10.43 15.23
CA SER A 298 2.18 11.17 15.89
C SER A 298 2.62 11.85 17.20
N GLU A 299 3.58 11.24 17.91
CA GLU A 299 4.00 11.69 19.25
C GLU A 299 5.06 12.78 19.21
N LYS A 300 5.95 12.74 18.21
CA LYS A 300 7.07 13.67 18.13
C LYS A 300 6.64 15.04 17.63
N LYS A 301 7.30 16.07 18.15
CA LYS A 301 7.04 17.47 17.76
C LYS A 301 7.97 17.93 16.65
N HIS A 302 9.14 17.32 16.53
CA HIS A 302 10.16 17.71 15.57
C HIS A 302 10.81 16.49 14.91
N ASP A 303 11.21 16.62 13.66
CA ASP A 303 11.82 15.56 12.85
C ASP A 303 13.07 14.95 13.50
N TRP A 304 13.91 15.76 14.13
CA TRP A 304 15.12 15.28 14.79
C TRP A 304 14.90 14.47 16.08
N GLU A 305 13.66 14.43 16.60
CA GLU A 305 13.29 13.63 17.76
C GLU A 305 12.91 12.19 17.37
N LEU A 306 12.75 11.92 16.06
CA LEU A 306 12.30 10.62 15.57
C LEU A 306 13.33 9.53 15.83
N VAL A 307 12.85 8.42 16.35
CA VAL A 307 13.63 7.20 16.57
C VAL A 307 13.18 6.13 15.57
N ARG A 308 14.12 5.66 14.76
CA ARG A 308 13.84 4.59 13.80
C ARG A 308 13.42 3.31 14.51
N ALA A 309 12.33 2.68 14.05
CA ALA A 309 11.81 1.44 14.59
C ALA A 309 12.79 0.27 14.38
N GLU A 310 12.64 -0.79 15.18
CA GLU A 310 13.39 -2.05 15.03
C GLU A 310 12.96 -2.87 13.80
N ALA A 311 11.93 -2.42 13.11
CA ALA A 311 11.40 -2.99 11.87
C ALA A 311 11.22 -1.90 10.82
N ASN A 312 11.23 -2.27 9.54
CA ASN A 312 10.65 -1.44 8.49
C ASN A 312 9.13 -1.65 8.47
N VAL A 313 8.37 -0.58 8.49
CA VAL A 313 6.91 -0.59 8.64
C VAL A 313 6.26 -0.44 7.26
N LEU A 314 5.68 -1.52 6.76
CA LEU A 314 4.93 -1.55 5.51
C LEU A 314 3.44 -1.48 5.80
N CYS A 315 2.80 -0.39 5.40
CA CYS A 315 1.35 -0.29 5.35
C CYS A 315 0.86 -0.63 3.95
N VAL A 316 -0.15 -1.49 3.85
CA VAL A 316 -0.84 -1.85 2.60
C VAL A 316 -2.31 -1.56 2.80
N ASP A 317 -2.84 -0.58 2.09
CA ASP A 317 -4.16 -0.03 2.33
C ASP A 317 -5.11 -0.26 1.17
N TYR A 318 -6.32 -0.70 1.49
CA TYR A 318 -7.46 -0.65 0.59
C TYR A 318 -7.62 0.75 0.00
N LYS A 319 -7.62 1.76 0.90
CA LYS A 319 -7.75 3.18 0.57
C LYS A 319 -7.24 4.03 1.73
N MET A 320 -6.73 5.20 1.41
CA MET A 320 -6.44 6.26 2.36
C MET A 320 -7.26 7.50 2.00
N THR A 321 -7.82 8.17 3.00
CA THR A 321 -8.46 9.49 2.85
C THR A 321 -7.43 10.52 2.40
N GLY A 322 -7.82 11.43 1.52
CA GLY A 322 -6.99 12.51 1.01
C GLY A 322 -6.34 13.38 2.07
N VAL A 323 -5.31 14.11 1.68
CA VAL A 323 -4.42 14.86 2.59
C VAL A 323 -4.34 16.36 2.26
N GLY A 324 -4.89 16.80 1.12
CA GLY A 324 -4.62 18.13 0.56
C GLY A 324 -5.54 19.26 0.99
N SER A 325 -6.52 19.01 1.86
CA SER A 325 -7.55 20.01 2.25
C SER A 325 -7.74 20.12 3.75
N GLN A 326 -8.51 21.11 4.22
CA GLN A 326 -8.98 21.36 5.61
C GLN A 326 -8.04 22.15 6.53
N SER A 327 -6.87 22.56 6.09
CA SER A 327 -6.00 23.38 6.95
C SER A 327 -6.69 24.70 7.35
N CYS A 328 -7.11 25.49 6.36
CA CYS A 328 -7.86 26.74 6.53
C CYS A 328 -8.87 26.98 5.39
N GLY A 329 -9.23 25.94 4.67
CA GLY A 329 -10.12 25.97 3.52
C GLY A 329 -11.33 25.04 3.67
N PRO A 330 -12.01 24.73 2.57
CA PRO A 330 -13.18 23.85 2.59
C PRO A 330 -12.81 22.43 3.01
N GLU A 331 -13.82 21.68 3.43
CA GLU A 331 -13.68 20.25 3.69
C GLU A 331 -13.19 19.51 2.44
N LEU A 332 -12.54 18.36 2.70
CA LEU A 332 -12.17 17.41 1.67
C LEU A 332 -13.42 16.96 0.88
N LEU A 333 -13.30 16.87 -0.45
CA LEU A 333 -14.37 16.36 -1.30
C LEU A 333 -14.74 14.92 -0.92
N GLU A 334 -16.01 14.55 -1.07
CA GLU A 334 -16.51 13.22 -0.67
C GLU A 334 -15.79 12.08 -1.41
N GLU A 335 -15.42 12.27 -2.67
CA GLU A 335 -14.71 11.29 -3.49
C GLU A 335 -13.31 10.94 -2.96
N TYR A 336 -12.72 11.82 -2.14
CA TYR A 336 -11.41 11.61 -1.52
C TYR A 336 -11.49 11.09 -0.09
N LYS A 337 -12.69 10.89 0.44
CA LYS A 337 -12.91 10.33 1.78
C LYS A 337 -13.06 8.82 1.74
N LEU A 338 -12.55 8.12 2.74
CA LEU A 338 -12.81 6.71 3.00
C LEU A 338 -14.07 6.61 3.87
N SER A 339 -15.22 6.79 3.25
CA SER A 339 -16.54 6.85 3.91
C SER A 339 -17.34 5.55 3.77
N GLU A 340 -16.83 4.58 3.02
CA GLU A 340 -17.43 3.25 2.82
C GLU A 340 -17.69 2.57 4.17
N LYS A 341 -18.90 1.97 4.32
CA LYS A 341 -19.29 1.25 5.54
C LYS A 341 -19.08 -0.25 5.45
N THR A 342 -18.89 -0.75 4.25
CA THR A 342 -18.50 -2.13 3.99
C THR A 342 -17.26 -2.12 3.09
N ILE A 343 -16.27 -2.89 3.45
CA ILE A 343 -15.00 -2.97 2.72
C ILE A 343 -14.73 -4.45 2.42
N ASP A 344 -14.31 -4.73 1.20
CA ASP A 344 -13.76 -6.02 0.79
C ASP A 344 -12.39 -5.77 0.17
N PHE A 345 -11.34 -6.26 0.82
CA PHE A 345 -9.96 -6.05 0.43
C PHE A 345 -9.22 -7.37 0.31
N LYS A 346 -8.89 -7.73 -0.90
CA LYS A 346 -8.19 -8.98 -1.21
C LYS A 346 -6.80 -8.70 -1.72
N ILE A 347 -5.81 -9.24 -1.00
CA ILE A 347 -4.38 -9.12 -1.32
C ILE A 347 -3.74 -10.50 -1.33
N ALA A 348 -2.62 -10.61 -2.03
CA ALA A 348 -1.72 -11.76 -1.95
C ALA A 348 -0.35 -11.29 -1.45
N LEU A 349 0.17 -11.98 -0.46
CA LEU A 349 1.52 -11.86 0.05
C LEU A 349 2.31 -13.03 -0.49
N ILE A 350 3.24 -12.78 -1.42
CA ILE A 350 4.00 -13.81 -2.15
C ILE A 350 5.48 -13.61 -1.88
N SER A 351 6.16 -14.67 -1.52
CA SER A 351 7.61 -14.66 -1.35
C SER A 351 8.27 -15.33 -2.55
N LYS A 352 9.27 -14.69 -3.12
CA LYS A 352 10.13 -15.27 -4.17
C LYS A 352 11.58 -15.21 -3.73
N GLN A 353 12.34 -16.21 -4.16
CA GLN A 353 13.81 -16.17 -4.17
C GLN A 353 14.31 -15.36 -5.34
#